data_c9782642df90595854d8e8d03980b5a8
#
_entry.id   c9782642df90595854d8e8d03980b5a8
#
_cell.length_a   1.000
_cell.length_b   1.000
_cell.length_c   1.000
_cell.angle_alpha   90.00
_cell.angle_beta   90.00
_cell.angle_gamma   90.00
#
_symmetry.space_group_name_H-M   'P 1'
#
loop_
_entity.id
_entity.type
_entity.pdbx_description
1 polymer ?
#
loop_
_entity_poly.entity_id
_entity_poly.type
_entity_poly.pdbx_seq_one_letter_code
_entity_poly.pdbx_strand_id
1 'polypeptide(L)'
;MAELDDTVTAYLDTWNATDAGHRRALLERHWSRGVTYTDPLAEASGHDGVSAAIEAVHSQFPGFVFTLVSGPDTHHRQARFQWGLGPSDADPVVVGFDVLSTDGDGRIQTVLGFLDQVPA
;
A
#
# COMPACT_ATOMS: atom_id res chain seq x y z
N MET A 1 13.90 10.27 5.27
CA MET A 1 13.26 11.03 6.37
C MET A 1 12.40 10.07 7.16
N ALA A 2 12.51 10.12 8.49
CA ALA A 2 11.79 9.22 9.39
C ALA A 2 10.27 9.29 9.16
N GLU A 3 9.73 10.48 8.88
CA GLU A 3 8.30 10.64 8.65
C GLU A 3 7.80 9.85 7.44
N LEU A 4 8.54 9.86 6.33
CA LEU A 4 8.15 9.10 5.15
C LEU A 4 8.40 7.61 5.35
N ASP A 5 9.42 7.23 6.11
CA ASP A 5 9.61 5.84 6.48
C ASP A 5 8.42 5.33 7.28
N ASP A 6 7.93 6.12 8.23
CA ASP A 6 6.73 5.78 9.00
C ASP A 6 5.49 5.73 8.11
N THR A 7 5.40 6.61 7.12
CA THR A 7 4.29 6.61 6.17
C THR A 7 4.27 5.33 5.34
N VAL A 8 5.43 4.86 4.89
CA VAL A 8 5.51 3.59 4.15
C VAL A 8 5.11 2.41 5.04
N THR A 9 5.53 2.42 6.30
CA THR A 9 5.09 1.41 7.26
C THR A 9 3.56 1.44 7.41
N ALA A 10 2.98 2.63 7.58
CA ALA A 10 1.53 2.78 7.69
C ALA A 10 0.81 2.33 6.41
N TYR A 11 1.40 2.59 5.25
CA TYR A 11 0.90 2.11 3.96
C TYR A 11 0.78 0.58 3.96
N LEU A 12 1.85 -0.10 4.32
CA LEU A 12 1.86 -1.57 4.36
C LEU A 12 0.93 -2.12 5.44
N ASP A 13 0.87 -1.46 6.60
CA ASP A 13 -0.07 -1.84 7.65
C ASP A 13 -1.53 -1.76 7.17
N THR A 14 -1.85 -0.75 6.36
CA THR A 14 -3.19 -0.60 5.79
C THR A 14 -3.50 -1.76 4.84
N TRP A 15 -2.56 -2.11 3.98
CA TRP A 15 -2.73 -3.25 3.07
C TRP A 15 -2.80 -4.58 3.81
N ASN A 16 -2.18 -4.69 4.98
CA ASN A 16 -2.23 -5.90 5.80
C ASN A 16 -3.46 -5.98 6.70
N ALA A 17 -4.24 -4.91 6.81
CA ALA A 17 -5.42 -4.90 7.67
C ALA A 17 -6.55 -5.70 7.02
N THR A 18 -6.87 -6.86 7.60
CA THR A 18 -7.94 -7.72 7.11
C THR A 18 -9.30 -7.36 7.73
N ASP A 19 -9.30 -6.73 8.89
CA ASP A 19 -10.52 -6.24 9.54
C ASP A 19 -10.90 -4.89 8.95
N ALA A 20 -12.15 -4.77 8.48
CA ALA A 20 -12.62 -3.56 7.81
C ALA A 20 -12.58 -2.32 8.72
N GLY A 21 -12.91 -2.48 10.00
CA GLY A 21 -12.88 -1.37 10.96
C GLY A 21 -11.45 -0.90 11.25
N HIS A 22 -10.53 -1.82 11.41
CA HIS A 22 -9.12 -1.49 11.60
C HIS A 22 -8.55 -0.79 10.36
N ARG A 23 -8.87 -1.30 9.19
CA ARG A 23 -8.43 -0.70 7.92
C ARG A 23 -8.97 0.71 7.76
N ARG A 24 -10.25 0.93 8.10
CA ARG A 24 -10.84 2.28 8.04
C ARG A 24 -10.12 3.26 8.96
N ALA A 25 -9.77 2.84 10.16
CA ALA A 25 -9.04 3.69 11.09
C ALA A 25 -7.66 4.08 10.54
N LEU A 26 -6.96 3.15 9.89
CA LEU A 26 -5.68 3.44 9.25
C LEU A 26 -5.84 4.39 8.06
N LEU A 27 -6.89 4.19 7.26
CA LEU A 27 -7.17 5.09 6.14
C LEU A 27 -7.45 6.51 6.62
N GLU A 28 -8.29 6.65 7.65
CA GLU A 28 -8.62 7.97 8.18
C GLU A 28 -7.41 8.69 8.77
N ARG A 29 -6.49 7.94 9.36
CA ARG A 29 -5.32 8.50 10.00
C ARG A 29 -4.20 8.85 9.02
N HIS A 30 -3.95 7.99 8.03
CA HIS A 30 -2.73 8.07 7.22
C HIS A 30 -2.96 8.40 5.75
N TRP A 31 -4.19 8.36 5.27
CA TRP A 31 -4.50 8.54 3.86
C TRP A 31 -5.39 9.76 3.68
N SER A 32 -5.07 10.57 2.66
CA SER A 32 -5.91 11.72 2.29
C SER A 32 -7.31 11.25 1.88
N ARG A 33 -8.32 12.04 2.17
CA ARG A 33 -9.68 11.73 1.72
C ARG A 33 -9.81 11.65 0.21
N GLY A 34 -9.03 12.47 -0.49
CA GLY A 34 -9.03 12.51 -1.95
C GLY A 34 -7.93 11.67 -2.58
N VAL A 35 -7.41 10.68 -1.87
CA VAL A 35 -6.32 9.85 -2.38
C VAL A 35 -6.69 9.21 -3.72
N THR A 36 -5.70 9.12 -4.61
CA THR A 36 -5.83 8.37 -5.85
C THR A 36 -4.81 7.23 -5.84
N TYR A 37 -5.25 6.08 -6.31
CA TYR A 37 -4.45 4.86 -6.34
C TYR A 37 -4.55 4.24 -7.72
N THR A 38 -3.41 3.95 -8.34
CA THR A 38 -3.37 3.34 -9.67
C THR A 38 -2.32 2.27 -9.71
N ASP A 39 -2.70 1.06 -10.11
CA ASP A 39 -1.76 -0.01 -10.42
C ASP A 39 -2.30 -0.78 -11.65
N PRO A 40 -1.59 -1.84 -12.12
CA PRO A 40 -2.03 -2.54 -13.32
C PRO A 40 -3.42 -3.19 -13.24
N LEU A 41 -3.92 -3.43 -12.03
CA LEU A 41 -5.16 -4.17 -11.81
C LEU A 41 -6.31 -3.29 -11.35
N ALA A 42 -6.03 -2.08 -10.85
CA ALA A 42 -7.05 -1.23 -10.24
C ALA A 42 -6.72 0.24 -10.40
N GLU A 43 -7.79 1.02 -10.52
CA GLU A 43 -7.72 2.48 -10.43
C GLU A 43 -8.82 2.88 -9.45
N ALA A 44 -8.44 3.48 -8.34
CA ALA A 44 -9.36 3.76 -7.25
C ALA A 44 -9.13 5.15 -6.69
N SER A 45 -10.16 5.71 -6.07
CA SER A 45 -10.04 7.00 -5.39
C SER A 45 -10.84 6.98 -4.10
N GLY A 46 -10.35 7.77 -3.13
CA GLY A 46 -10.96 7.88 -1.82
C GLY A 46 -10.76 6.65 -0.95
N HIS A 47 -11.13 6.76 0.32
CA HIS A 47 -10.93 5.68 1.28
C HIS A 47 -11.71 4.43 0.91
N ASP A 48 -12.97 4.58 0.48
CA ASP A 48 -13.80 3.43 0.12
C ASP A 48 -13.24 2.70 -1.10
N GLY A 49 -12.75 3.45 -2.09
CA GLY A 49 -12.15 2.85 -3.29
C GLY A 49 -10.89 2.08 -2.97
N VAL A 50 -10.01 2.65 -2.15
CA VAL A 50 -8.77 1.97 -1.73
C VAL A 50 -9.11 0.74 -0.89
N SER A 51 -10.05 0.86 0.04
CA SER A 51 -10.47 -0.28 0.88
C SER A 51 -11.01 -1.43 0.02
N ALA A 52 -11.79 -1.12 -1.01
CA ALA A 52 -12.31 -2.15 -1.91
C ALA A 52 -11.19 -2.85 -2.69
N ALA A 53 -10.17 -2.10 -3.12
CA ALA A 53 -9.02 -2.69 -3.80
C ALA A 53 -8.25 -3.63 -2.87
N ILE A 54 -8.06 -3.24 -1.62
CA ILE A 54 -7.38 -4.06 -0.61
C ILE A 54 -8.19 -5.35 -0.36
N GLU A 55 -9.51 -5.21 -0.20
CA GLU A 55 -10.40 -6.35 0.02
C GLU A 55 -10.32 -7.35 -1.11
N ALA A 56 -10.26 -6.87 -2.35
CA ALA A 56 -10.16 -7.75 -3.53
C ALA A 56 -8.87 -8.56 -3.51
N VAL A 57 -7.75 -7.95 -3.11
CA VAL A 57 -6.47 -8.67 -3.02
C VAL A 57 -6.53 -9.73 -1.92
N HIS A 58 -7.09 -9.41 -0.76
CA HIS A 58 -7.21 -10.39 0.33
C HIS A 58 -8.13 -11.55 -0.04
N SER A 59 -9.16 -11.29 -0.83
CA SER A 59 -10.05 -12.35 -1.32
C SER A 59 -9.34 -13.29 -2.29
N GLN A 60 -8.44 -12.74 -3.10
CA GLN A 60 -7.69 -13.52 -4.09
C GLN A 60 -6.54 -14.29 -3.45
N PHE A 61 -5.92 -13.75 -2.40
CA PHE A 61 -4.76 -14.32 -1.74
C PHE A 61 -5.00 -14.46 -0.24
N PRO A 62 -5.93 -15.34 0.19
CA PRO A 62 -6.26 -15.46 1.61
C PRO A 62 -5.04 -15.83 2.45
N GLY A 63 -4.85 -15.12 3.56
CA GLY A 63 -3.76 -15.40 4.49
C GLY A 63 -2.39 -14.86 4.09
N PHE A 64 -2.27 -14.27 2.90
CA PHE A 64 -1.01 -13.67 2.47
C PHE A 64 -0.77 -12.33 3.18
N VAL A 65 0.51 -11.97 3.31
CA VAL A 65 0.92 -10.72 3.95
C VAL A 65 1.82 -9.91 3.02
N PHE A 66 1.74 -8.59 3.16
CA PHE A 66 2.60 -7.65 2.46
C PHE A 66 3.83 -7.37 3.32
N THR A 67 5.00 -7.37 2.70
CA THR A 67 6.27 -7.06 3.36
C THR A 67 7.06 -6.07 2.53
N LEU A 68 7.93 -5.31 3.19
CA LEU A 68 8.86 -4.42 2.49
C LEU A 68 10.01 -5.25 1.96
N VAL A 69 10.24 -5.19 0.63
CA VAL A 69 11.34 -5.91 -0.02
C VAL A 69 12.57 -5.03 -0.15
N SER A 70 12.40 -3.79 -0.58
CA SER A 70 13.50 -2.83 -0.65
C SER A 70 13.01 -1.40 -0.51
N GLY A 71 13.89 -0.53 -0.07
CA GLY A 71 13.59 0.87 0.20
C GLY A 71 13.13 1.08 1.63
N PRO A 72 12.41 2.18 1.93
CA PRO A 72 12.05 3.22 0.99
C PRO A 72 13.21 4.17 0.65
N ASP A 73 13.15 4.74 -0.53
CA ASP A 73 13.99 5.84 -0.95
C ASP A 73 13.09 7.07 -1.02
N THR A 74 13.44 8.12 -0.29
CA THR A 74 12.54 9.24 -0.03
C THR A 74 13.21 10.58 -0.32
N HIS A 75 12.43 11.49 -0.85
CA HIS A 75 12.81 12.91 -0.89
C HIS A 75 11.54 13.74 -1.04
N HIS A 76 11.60 14.97 -0.50
CA HIS A 76 10.45 15.88 -0.52
C HIS A 76 9.23 15.20 0.09
N ARG A 77 8.14 15.06 -0.65
CA ARG A 77 6.91 14.45 -0.15
C ARG A 77 6.63 13.11 -0.81
N GLN A 78 7.65 12.44 -1.32
CA GLN A 78 7.44 11.18 -2.03
C GLN A 78 8.42 10.11 -1.58
N ALA A 79 7.97 8.87 -1.73
CA ALA A 79 8.75 7.68 -1.40
C ALA A 79 8.53 6.63 -2.48
N ARG A 80 9.59 5.89 -2.78
CA ARG A 80 9.48 4.70 -3.64
C ARG A 80 9.99 3.50 -2.87
N PHE A 81 9.37 2.37 -3.09
CA PHE A 81 9.73 1.14 -2.39
C PHE A 81 9.21 -0.07 -3.15
N GLN A 82 9.80 -1.21 -2.87
CA GLN A 82 9.36 -2.50 -3.41
C GLN A 82 8.74 -3.31 -2.29
N TRP A 83 7.58 -3.91 -2.55
CA TRP A 83 6.87 -4.74 -1.59
C TRP A 83 6.68 -6.14 -2.14
N GLY A 84 6.52 -7.10 -1.24
CA GLY A 84 6.19 -8.48 -1.60
C GLY A 84 4.89 -8.91 -0.99
N LEU A 85 4.16 -9.78 -1.67
CA LEU A 85 2.94 -10.40 -1.17
C LEU A 85 3.13 -11.91 -1.24
N GLY A 86 2.96 -12.57 -0.12
CA GLY A 86 3.12 -14.02 -0.04
C GLY A 86 2.72 -14.56 1.33
N PRO A 87 2.84 -15.88 1.50
CA PRO A 87 2.64 -16.49 2.82
C PRO A 87 3.62 -15.90 3.83
N SER A 88 3.23 -15.84 5.10
CA SER A 88 4.06 -15.24 6.13
C SER A 88 5.38 -15.97 6.37
N ASP A 89 5.49 -17.23 5.95
CA ASP A 89 6.62 -18.10 6.18
C ASP A 89 7.36 -18.52 4.90
N ALA A 90 7.11 -17.81 3.79
CA ALA A 90 7.71 -18.16 2.50
C ALA A 90 8.02 -16.90 1.69
N ASP A 91 8.75 -17.07 0.60
CA ASP A 91 9.08 -15.98 -0.30
C ASP A 91 7.83 -15.40 -0.96
N PRO A 92 7.84 -14.11 -1.29
CA PRO A 92 6.71 -13.49 -1.98
C PRO A 92 6.45 -14.14 -3.34
N VAL A 93 5.16 -14.27 -3.68
CA VAL A 93 4.74 -14.73 -5.01
C VAL A 93 4.41 -13.56 -5.94
N VAL A 94 4.10 -12.40 -5.36
CA VAL A 94 3.92 -11.14 -6.10
C VAL A 94 4.92 -10.14 -5.55
N VAL A 95 5.58 -9.42 -6.44
CA VAL A 95 6.45 -8.30 -6.05
C VAL A 95 6.00 -7.07 -6.82
N GLY A 96 5.78 -5.99 -6.10
CA GLY A 96 5.36 -4.74 -6.68
C GLY A 96 6.32 -3.61 -6.34
N PHE A 97 6.19 -2.53 -7.09
CA PHE A 97 6.96 -1.31 -6.91
C PHE A 97 5.97 -0.16 -6.85
N ASP A 98 5.99 0.57 -5.76
CA ASP A 98 5.07 1.70 -5.58
C ASP A 98 5.82 3.00 -5.34
N VAL A 99 5.23 4.07 -5.86
CA VAL A 99 5.61 5.44 -5.52
C VAL A 99 4.41 6.07 -4.84
N LEU A 100 4.62 6.64 -3.66
CA LEU A 100 3.57 7.40 -3.01
C LEU A 100 4.02 8.83 -2.77
N SER A 101 3.06 9.74 -2.75
CA SER A 101 3.29 11.12 -2.34
C SER A 101 2.29 11.49 -1.25
N THR A 102 2.70 12.45 -0.41
CA THR A 102 1.87 12.93 0.69
C THR A 102 1.41 14.35 0.44
N ASP A 103 0.29 14.72 1.08
CA ASP A 103 -0.21 16.10 1.07
C ASP A 103 0.47 16.93 2.16
N GLY A 104 0.01 18.17 2.34
CA GLY A 104 0.57 19.09 3.32
C GLY A 104 0.43 18.63 4.77
N ASP A 105 -0.50 17.72 5.04
CA ASP A 105 -0.71 17.16 6.37
C ASP A 105 0.04 15.85 6.59
N GLY A 106 0.80 15.41 5.59
CA GLY A 106 1.55 14.16 5.69
C GLY A 106 0.74 12.90 5.40
N ARG A 107 -0.49 13.06 4.88
CA ARG A 107 -1.32 11.92 4.50
C ARG A 107 -1.03 11.49 3.07
N ILE A 108 -1.17 10.20 2.80
CA ILE A 108 -0.93 9.64 1.47
C ILE A 108 -1.96 10.21 0.51
N GLN A 109 -1.49 10.88 -0.53
CA GLN A 109 -2.33 11.57 -1.50
C GLN A 109 -2.40 10.86 -2.83
N THR A 110 -1.29 10.29 -3.29
CA THR A 110 -1.19 9.63 -4.59
C THR A 110 -0.36 8.37 -4.46
N VAL A 111 -0.83 7.29 -5.06
CA VAL A 111 -0.06 6.05 -5.16
C VAL A 111 -0.03 5.62 -6.62
N LEU A 112 1.16 5.37 -7.12
CA LEU A 112 1.40 4.85 -8.47
C LEU A 112 2.14 3.53 -8.33
N GLY A 113 1.51 2.45 -8.75
CA GLY A 113 2.05 1.11 -8.54
C GLY A 113 2.29 0.34 -9.83
N PHE A 114 3.27 -0.55 -9.75
CA PHE A 114 3.66 -1.44 -10.84
C PHE A 114 3.87 -2.84 -10.27
N LEU A 115 3.77 -3.85 -11.13
CA LEU A 115 4.05 -5.23 -10.73
C LEU A 115 5.33 -5.67 -11.41
N ASP A 116 6.31 -6.09 -10.61
CA ASP A 116 7.60 -6.58 -11.09
C ASP A 116 7.63 -8.10 -11.23
N GLN A 117 6.83 -8.80 -10.42
CA GLN A 117 6.72 -10.26 -10.45
C GLN A 117 5.28 -10.64 -10.14
N VAL A 118 4.72 -11.56 -10.89
CA VAL A 118 3.38 -12.12 -10.67
C VAL A 118 3.48 -13.62 -10.61
N PRO A 119 2.48 -14.30 -10.02
CA PRO A 119 2.46 -15.77 -9.99
C PRO A 119 2.45 -16.34 -11.41
N ALA A 120 3.16 -17.44 -11.57
CA ALA A 120 3.23 -18.13 -12.86
C ALA A 120 1.89 -18.79 -13.22
#